data_23f868f77f22845dbd893a5d01fda6df
#
_entry.id   23f868f77f22845dbd893a5d01fda6df
#
_cell.length_a   1.000
_cell.length_b   1.000
_cell.length_c   1.000
_cell.angle_alpha   90.00
_cell.angle_beta   90.00
_cell.angle_gamma   90.00
#
_symmetry.space_group_name_H-M   'P 1'
#
loop_
_entity.id
_entity.type
_entity.pdbx_description
1 polymer ?
#
loop_
_entity_poly.entity_id
_entity_poly.type
_entity_poly.pdbx_seq_one_letter_code
_entity_poly.pdbx_strand_id
1 'polypeptide(L)'
;MPMPHRTQMQVIKRRLVGKEGGERIKELRAILAELPGYKSGPYADIRKWVAGQIEEARVRKKTVHRDSIAVRREGVAQIAFVGPPNAGKSSLLQALSSIQIKTGDYAFTTTRPVPAVTRINGVLVQLVEIPGLIEGAADDRGGGRALLGVLRGADAMVLCQDATAPLDGLLAVRAELQAAGIDKRALVAVTKLDEAAPQQVSEISELLGLPAIGVSVLDDGSLDRFREALWELTGLIRIHLRSPGQADAEPRALSPGDTVVDAARLVHHHLAETCAGARVSGRSVKFDHQRVGRDHVLADGDTVEIV
;
A
#
# COMPACT_ATOMS: atom_id res chain seq x y z
N MET A 1 37.04 -16.46 -47.76
CA MET A 1 37.74 -16.86 -46.52
C MET A 1 36.93 -16.38 -45.31
N PRO A 2 36.74 -17.20 -44.30
CA PRO A 2 36.05 -16.72 -43.13
C PRO A 2 36.86 -15.62 -42.43
N MET A 3 36.22 -14.59 -41.94
CA MET A 3 36.82 -13.45 -41.24
C MET A 3 37.59 -13.92 -39.98
N PRO A 4 38.75 -13.32 -39.64
CA PRO A 4 39.45 -13.69 -38.38
C PRO A 4 38.51 -13.56 -37.17
N HIS A 5 38.56 -14.51 -36.27
CA HIS A 5 37.63 -14.61 -35.11
C HIS A 5 37.58 -13.36 -34.22
N ARG A 6 38.71 -12.62 -34.09
CA ARG A 6 38.78 -11.35 -33.34
C ARG A 6 37.93 -10.25 -34.02
N THR A 7 38.04 -10.18 -35.35
CA THR A 7 37.26 -9.20 -36.16
C THR A 7 35.77 -9.54 -36.09
N GLN A 8 35.44 -10.84 -36.15
CA GLN A 8 34.03 -11.28 -36.03
C GLN A 8 33.41 -10.94 -34.69
N MET A 9 34.13 -11.08 -33.58
CA MET A 9 33.64 -10.68 -32.27
C MET A 9 33.42 -9.17 -32.18
N GLN A 10 34.28 -8.35 -32.79
CA GLN A 10 34.08 -6.90 -32.83
C GLN A 10 32.84 -6.52 -33.64
N VAL A 11 32.60 -7.16 -34.75
CA VAL A 11 31.40 -6.95 -35.58
C VAL A 11 30.15 -7.31 -34.80
N ILE A 12 30.14 -8.46 -34.10
CA ILE A 12 29.04 -8.91 -33.25
C ILE A 12 28.76 -7.88 -32.16
N LYS A 13 29.80 -7.42 -31.46
CA LYS A 13 29.64 -6.41 -30.40
C LYS A 13 29.06 -5.11 -30.95
N ARG A 14 29.50 -4.64 -32.10
CA ARG A 14 28.95 -3.44 -32.77
C ARG A 14 27.45 -3.60 -33.12
N ARG A 15 27.04 -4.76 -33.62
CA ARG A 15 25.63 -5.05 -33.96
C ARG A 15 24.72 -5.05 -32.74
N LEU A 16 25.28 -5.28 -31.54
CA LEU A 16 24.55 -5.33 -30.29
C LEU A 16 24.51 -4.00 -29.53
N VAL A 17 25.27 -2.98 -29.96
CA VAL A 17 25.29 -1.66 -29.36
C VAL A 17 23.92 -1.02 -29.50
N GLY A 18 23.36 -0.50 -28.41
CA GLY A 18 22.06 0.18 -28.38
C GLY A 18 20.84 -0.75 -28.48
N LYS A 19 21.03 -2.07 -28.57
CA LYS A 19 19.92 -3.04 -28.58
C LYS A 19 19.72 -3.66 -27.20
N GLU A 20 18.48 -3.62 -26.72
CA GLU A 20 18.10 -4.17 -25.41
C GLU A 20 16.88 -5.11 -25.52
N GLY A 21 16.65 -5.92 -24.48
CA GLY A 21 15.47 -6.77 -24.35
C GLY A 21 15.20 -7.68 -25.56
N GLY A 22 14.01 -7.58 -26.12
CA GLY A 22 13.56 -8.45 -27.23
C GLY A 22 14.34 -8.24 -28.53
N GLU A 23 14.75 -7.02 -28.84
CA GLU A 23 15.55 -6.70 -30.02
C GLU A 23 16.95 -7.30 -29.93
N ARG A 24 17.58 -7.23 -28.75
CA ARG A 24 18.88 -7.84 -28.50
C ARG A 24 18.83 -9.36 -28.68
N ILE A 25 17.79 -10.02 -28.15
CA ILE A 25 17.60 -11.48 -28.30
C ILE A 25 17.38 -11.85 -29.77
N LYS A 26 16.58 -11.07 -30.51
CA LYS A 26 16.34 -11.30 -31.94
C LYS A 26 17.65 -11.22 -32.74
N GLU A 27 18.46 -10.19 -32.48
CA GLU A 27 19.76 -10.01 -33.12
C GLU A 27 20.75 -11.10 -32.78
N LEU A 28 20.86 -11.49 -31.49
CA LEU A 28 21.71 -12.59 -31.04
C LEU A 28 21.35 -13.93 -31.70
N ARG A 29 20.05 -14.19 -31.93
CA ARG A 29 19.59 -15.38 -32.66
C ARG A 29 19.97 -15.34 -34.14
N ALA A 30 19.86 -14.18 -34.79
CA ALA A 30 20.30 -13.99 -36.15
C ALA A 30 21.80 -14.22 -36.28
N ILE A 31 22.61 -13.65 -35.38
CA ILE A 31 24.05 -13.88 -35.31
C ILE A 31 24.39 -15.36 -35.11
N LEU A 32 23.66 -16.05 -34.21
CA LEU A 32 23.89 -17.47 -33.97
C LEU A 32 23.62 -18.36 -35.20
N ALA A 33 22.64 -17.97 -36.03
CA ALA A 33 22.32 -18.65 -37.29
C ALA A 33 23.39 -18.41 -38.38
N GLU A 34 24.01 -17.21 -38.38
CA GLU A 34 25.06 -16.84 -39.34
C GLU A 34 26.43 -17.49 -39.01
N LEU A 35 26.67 -17.88 -37.75
CA LEU A 35 27.92 -18.44 -37.31
C LEU A 35 28.12 -19.91 -37.76
N PRO A 36 29.34 -20.28 -38.27
CA PRO A 36 29.64 -21.64 -38.65
C PRO A 36 29.42 -22.64 -37.50
N GLY A 37 28.91 -23.84 -37.83
CA GLY A 37 28.54 -24.87 -36.86
C GLY A 37 29.70 -25.70 -36.26
N TYR A 38 30.91 -25.15 -36.15
CA TYR A 38 32.08 -25.84 -35.60
C TYR A 38 31.88 -26.21 -34.14
N LYS A 39 32.25 -27.47 -33.79
CA LYS A 39 32.13 -28.00 -32.43
C LYS A 39 33.31 -27.66 -31.50
N SER A 40 34.41 -27.18 -32.07
CA SER A 40 35.64 -26.80 -31.33
C SER A 40 36.32 -25.60 -32.00
N GLY A 41 37.20 -24.91 -31.24
CA GLY A 41 37.97 -23.76 -31.71
C GLY A 41 37.25 -22.41 -31.56
N PRO A 42 37.87 -21.31 -32.02
CA PRO A 42 37.43 -19.94 -31.74
C PRO A 42 35.99 -19.61 -32.14
N TYR A 43 35.47 -20.26 -33.16
CA TYR A 43 34.06 -20.07 -33.59
C TYR A 43 33.08 -20.81 -32.65
N ALA A 44 33.47 -21.95 -32.07
CA ALA A 44 32.67 -22.61 -31.06
C ALA A 44 32.59 -21.77 -29.78
N ASP A 45 33.66 -21.07 -29.41
CA ASP A 45 33.71 -20.16 -28.27
C ASP A 45 32.80 -18.95 -28.50
N ILE A 46 32.78 -18.34 -29.71
CA ILE A 46 31.87 -17.27 -30.07
C ILE A 46 30.41 -17.75 -30.00
N ARG A 47 30.10 -18.95 -30.53
CA ARG A 47 28.74 -19.52 -30.42
C ARG A 47 28.30 -19.72 -28.98
N LYS A 48 29.21 -20.26 -28.13
CA LYS A 48 28.95 -20.46 -26.69
C LYS A 48 28.69 -19.11 -25.98
N TRP A 49 29.50 -18.08 -26.31
CA TRP A 49 29.32 -16.75 -25.79
C TRP A 49 27.98 -16.14 -26.22
N VAL A 50 27.58 -16.22 -27.49
CA VAL A 50 26.31 -15.73 -28.01
C VAL A 50 25.13 -16.45 -27.35
N ALA A 51 25.21 -17.78 -27.17
CA ALA A 51 24.19 -18.56 -26.49
C ALA A 51 24.06 -18.16 -25.01
N GLY A 52 25.18 -17.92 -24.32
CA GLY A 52 25.19 -17.39 -22.96
C GLY A 52 24.51 -16.00 -22.86
N GLN A 53 24.78 -15.10 -23.81
CA GLN A 53 24.15 -13.79 -23.86
C GLN A 53 22.64 -13.88 -24.11
N ILE A 54 22.16 -14.85 -24.88
CA ILE A 54 20.72 -15.10 -25.07
C ILE A 54 20.09 -15.56 -23.74
N GLU A 55 20.76 -16.44 -23.02
CA GLU A 55 20.26 -16.96 -21.75
C GLU A 55 20.27 -15.87 -20.65
N GLU A 56 21.34 -15.08 -20.56
CA GLU A 56 21.42 -13.92 -19.67
C GLU A 56 20.31 -12.91 -19.97
N ALA A 57 20.05 -12.62 -21.26
CA ALA A 57 18.98 -11.71 -21.66
C ALA A 57 17.58 -12.28 -21.38
N ARG A 58 17.41 -13.61 -21.41
CA ARG A 58 16.18 -14.31 -20.99
C ARG A 58 15.98 -14.27 -19.49
N VAL A 59 17.04 -14.51 -18.71
CA VAL A 59 17.04 -14.43 -17.26
C VAL A 59 16.77 -12.99 -16.81
N ARG A 60 17.41 -11.99 -17.44
CA ARG A 60 17.07 -10.57 -17.21
C ARG A 60 15.62 -10.25 -17.55
N LYS A 61 15.02 -10.87 -18.56
CA LYS A 61 13.59 -10.69 -18.86
C LYS A 61 12.68 -11.38 -17.83
N LYS A 62 13.16 -12.45 -17.16
CA LYS A 62 12.48 -13.06 -16.01
C LYS A 62 12.65 -12.23 -14.72
N THR A 63 13.75 -11.50 -14.59
CA THR A 63 14.09 -10.59 -13.49
C THR A 63 13.88 -9.12 -13.83
N VAL A 64 13.33 -8.76 -14.99
CA VAL A 64 12.57 -7.53 -15.05
C VAL A 64 11.44 -7.76 -14.05
N HIS A 65 11.70 -7.37 -12.79
CA HIS A 65 10.65 -6.89 -11.95
C HIS A 65 9.79 -6.04 -12.91
N ARG A 66 8.62 -6.51 -13.32
CA ARG A 66 7.52 -5.62 -13.50
C ARG A 66 7.67 -4.72 -12.27
N ASP A 67 7.92 -3.44 -12.46
CA ASP A 67 7.87 -2.46 -11.39
C ASP A 67 6.55 -2.73 -10.70
N SER A 68 6.59 -3.60 -9.69
CA SER A 68 5.36 -4.02 -9.05
C SER A 68 4.94 -2.78 -8.29
N ILE A 69 3.81 -2.22 -8.70
CA ILE A 69 3.16 -1.12 -7.99
C ILE A 69 2.72 -1.59 -6.58
N ALA A 70 3.12 -2.80 -6.20
CA ALA A 70 2.83 -3.39 -4.92
C ALA A 70 3.43 -2.55 -3.80
N VAL A 71 2.57 -2.08 -2.92
CA VAL A 71 2.96 -1.42 -1.68
C VAL A 71 3.19 -2.49 -0.63
N ARG A 72 4.41 -2.55 -0.07
CA ARG A 72 4.69 -3.42 1.08
C ARG A 72 3.83 -2.97 2.25
N ARG A 73 3.12 -3.91 2.85
CA ARG A 73 2.25 -3.63 3.98
C ARG A 73 3.04 -3.33 5.25
N GLU A 74 2.68 -2.25 5.94
CA GLU A 74 3.27 -1.81 7.19
C GLU A 74 2.17 -1.43 8.19
N GLY A 75 2.43 -1.70 9.48
CA GLY A 75 1.42 -1.45 10.52
C GLY A 75 0.27 -2.47 10.54
N VAL A 76 -0.76 -2.16 11.32
CA VAL A 76 -1.89 -3.08 11.61
C VAL A 76 -2.99 -3.01 10.56
N ALA A 77 -3.11 -1.88 9.87
CA ALA A 77 -4.09 -1.64 8.81
C ALA A 77 -3.49 -0.79 7.71
N GLN A 78 -4.01 -0.96 6.49
CA GLN A 78 -3.68 -0.16 5.31
C GLN A 78 -4.95 0.53 4.82
N ILE A 79 -4.93 1.86 4.74
CA ILE A 79 -6.04 2.70 4.28
C ILE A 79 -5.62 3.38 2.97
N ALA A 80 -6.38 3.17 1.90
CA ALA A 80 -6.12 3.79 0.61
C ALA A 80 -6.85 5.13 0.48
N PHE A 81 -6.15 6.15 -0.02
CA PHE A 81 -6.70 7.47 -0.32
C PHE A 81 -6.91 7.58 -1.82
N VAL A 82 -8.16 7.72 -2.24
CA VAL A 82 -8.59 7.83 -3.63
C VAL A 82 -9.40 9.11 -3.84
N GLY A 83 -9.44 9.61 -5.06
CA GLY A 83 -10.20 10.82 -5.40
C GLY A 83 -9.64 11.48 -6.65
N PRO A 84 -10.35 12.47 -7.21
CA PRO A 84 -9.91 13.19 -8.39
C PRO A 84 -8.56 13.90 -8.18
N PRO A 85 -7.90 14.35 -9.24
CA PRO A 85 -6.76 15.25 -9.13
C PRO A 85 -7.10 16.48 -8.28
N ASN A 86 -6.12 16.96 -7.51
CA ASN A 86 -6.24 18.13 -6.63
C ASN A 86 -7.26 18.00 -5.47
N ALA A 87 -7.82 16.83 -5.21
CA ALA A 87 -8.70 16.57 -4.06
C ALA A 87 -7.97 16.55 -2.70
N GLY A 88 -6.76 17.08 -2.58
CA GLY A 88 -6.03 17.21 -1.32
C GLY A 88 -5.41 15.93 -0.75
N LYS A 89 -5.40 14.81 -1.48
CA LYS A 89 -4.87 13.51 -1.00
C LYS A 89 -3.45 13.61 -0.46
N SER A 90 -2.51 14.10 -1.25
CA SER A 90 -1.10 14.22 -0.89
C SER A 90 -0.90 15.17 0.31
N SER A 91 -1.63 16.28 0.35
CA SER A 91 -1.59 17.24 1.45
C SER A 91 -2.08 16.62 2.76
N LEU A 92 -3.16 15.81 2.71
CA LEU A 92 -3.64 15.07 3.87
C LEU A 92 -2.64 14.02 4.34
N LEU A 93 -2.08 13.22 3.44
CA LEU A 93 -1.05 12.24 3.80
C LEU A 93 0.13 12.92 4.49
N GLN A 94 0.59 14.05 3.96
CA GLN A 94 1.69 14.81 4.54
C GLN A 94 1.35 15.38 5.91
N ALA A 95 0.14 15.91 6.12
CA ALA A 95 -0.30 16.44 7.40
C ALA A 95 -0.51 15.34 8.47
N LEU A 96 -0.86 14.13 8.05
CA LEU A 96 -1.11 13.00 8.95
C LEU A 96 0.15 12.19 9.26
N SER A 97 1.14 12.21 8.38
CA SER A 97 2.37 11.42 8.54
C SER A 97 3.50 12.30 9.06
N SER A 98 4.38 11.71 9.87
CA SER A 98 5.64 12.35 10.28
C SER A 98 6.72 12.35 9.18
N ILE A 99 6.42 11.77 8.01
CA ILE A 99 7.33 11.66 6.88
C ILE A 99 7.13 12.88 5.97
N GLN A 100 8.19 13.63 5.74
CA GLN A 100 8.22 14.66 4.70
C GLN A 100 8.14 13.98 3.33
N ILE A 101 6.95 13.91 2.75
CA ILE A 101 6.80 13.56 1.33
C ILE A 101 7.38 14.76 0.56
N LYS A 102 8.45 14.54 -0.20
CA LYS A 102 8.99 15.58 -1.09
C LYS A 102 7.93 15.90 -2.15
N THR A 103 7.14 16.92 -1.90
CA THR A 103 6.07 17.39 -2.82
C THR A 103 6.61 18.13 -4.05
N GLY A 104 7.93 18.40 -4.11
CA GLY A 104 8.55 19.22 -5.15
C GLY A 104 8.71 18.57 -6.53
N ASP A 105 8.81 17.25 -6.61
CA ASP A 105 9.12 16.55 -7.88
C ASP A 105 7.94 15.80 -8.51
N TYR A 106 6.73 15.88 -7.94
CA TYR A 106 5.60 15.03 -8.34
C TYR A 106 4.38 15.77 -8.87
N ALA A 107 4.54 17.02 -9.29
CA ALA A 107 3.41 17.91 -9.59
C ALA A 107 2.47 17.42 -10.71
N PHE A 108 2.84 16.48 -11.59
CA PHE A 108 1.94 16.10 -12.72
C PHE A 108 2.06 14.68 -13.29
N THR A 109 2.81 13.74 -12.66
CA THR A 109 3.03 12.40 -13.25
C THR A 109 3.16 11.24 -12.28
N THR A 110 2.62 11.31 -11.07
CA THR A 110 2.69 10.16 -10.15
C THR A 110 1.73 9.07 -10.63
N THR A 111 2.26 8.11 -11.34
CA THR A 111 1.56 6.87 -11.73
C THR A 111 1.71 5.76 -10.68
N ARG A 112 2.35 6.05 -9.55
CA ARG A 112 2.67 5.06 -8.51
C ARG A 112 2.02 5.42 -7.18
N PRO A 113 1.50 4.43 -6.43
CA PRO A 113 1.01 4.65 -5.07
C PRO A 113 2.10 5.20 -4.16
N VAL A 114 1.74 6.14 -3.30
CA VAL A 114 2.66 6.74 -2.31
C VAL A 114 2.26 6.24 -0.92
N PRO A 115 3.04 5.34 -0.30
CA PRO A 115 2.79 4.91 1.06
C PRO A 115 3.33 5.92 2.06
N ALA A 116 2.59 6.12 3.14
CA ALA A 116 2.98 6.85 4.32
C ALA A 116 2.57 6.06 5.56
N VAL A 117 3.24 6.25 6.69
CA VAL A 117 2.86 5.63 7.95
C VAL A 117 2.56 6.71 8.98
N THR A 118 1.56 6.47 9.80
CA THR A 118 1.17 7.35 10.89
C THR A 118 0.87 6.54 12.15
N ARG A 119 0.95 7.19 13.32
CA ARG A 119 0.48 6.59 14.57
C ARG A 119 -0.87 7.21 14.92
N ILE A 120 -1.88 6.37 15.00
CA ILE A 120 -3.19 6.73 15.51
C ILE A 120 -3.34 6.11 16.88
N ASN A 121 -3.46 6.94 17.91
CA ASN A 121 -3.57 6.48 19.30
C ASN A 121 -2.44 5.49 19.71
N GLY A 122 -1.22 5.76 19.22
CA GLY A 122 -0.03 4.94 19.47
C GLY A 122 0.14 3.72 18.57
N VAL A 123 -0.88 3.34 17.79
CA VAL A 123 -0.85 2.18 16.88
C VAL A 123 -0.44 2.62 15.48
N LEU A 124 0.45 1.86 14.84
CA LEU A 124 0.94 2.16 13.50
C LEU A 124 -0.07 1.75 12.43
N VAL A 125 -0.48 2.71 11.60
CA VAL A 125 -1.38 2.53 10.45
C VAL A 125 -0.69 3.04 9.18
N GLN A 126 -0.84 2.31 8.09
CA GLN A 126 -0.33 2.72 6.79
C GLN A 126 -1.41 3.42 5.98
N LEU A 127 -1.07 4.59 5.45
CA LEU A 127 -1.89 5.33 4.51
C LEU A 127 -1.25 5.19 3.13
N VAL A 128 -2.05 4.98 2.09
CA VAL A 128 -1.54 4.84 0.72
C VAL A 128 -2.30 5.77 -0.20
N GLU A 129 -1.63 6.78 -0.72
CA GLU A 129 -2.21 7.60 -1.78
C GLU A 129 -2.23 6.80 -3.07
N ILE A 130 -3.40 6.67 -3.67
CA ILE A 130 -3.57 6.15 -5.01
C ILE A 130 -3.64 7.35 -5.95
N PRO A 131 -2.71 7.48 -6.90
CA PRO A 131 -2.79 8.54 -7.91
C PRO A 131 -4.11 8.46 -8.64
N GLY A 132 -4.61 9.60 -9.12
CA GLY A 132 -5.96 9.73 -9.66
C GLY A 132 -6.34 8.55 -10.57
N LEU A 133 -7.36 7.83 -10.16
CA LEU A 133 -8.01 6.83 -11.00
C LEU A 133 -8.64 7.60 -12.17
N ILE A 134 -8.09 7.38 -13.36
CA ILE A 134 -8.65 7.94 -14.60
C ILE A 134 -9.76 7.03 -15.11
N GLU A 135 -10.68 7.61 -15.85
CA GLU A 135 -11.72 6.88 -16.57
C GLU A 135 -11.10 5.78 -17.44
N GLY A 136 -11.61 4.56 -17.31
CA GLY A 136 -11.07 3.37 -17.96
C GLY A 136 -9.92 2.69 -17.21
N ALA A 137 -9.73 2.99 -15.93
CA ALA A 137 -8.74 2.30 -15.08
C ALA A 137 -9.03 0.79 -14.98
N ALA A 138 -10.29 0.39 -14.98
CA ALA A 138 -10.71 -1.01 -15.01
C ALA A 138 -10.27 -1.74 -16.30
N ASP A 139 -10.19 -1.02 -17.42
CA ASP A 139 -9.70 -1.50 -18.73
C ASP A 139 -8.19 -1.41 -18.90
N ASP A 140 -7.45 -1.13 -17.82
CA ASP A 140 -6.00 -0.99 -17.74
C ASP A 140 -5.42 0.27 -18.43
N ARG A 141 -6.23 1.27 -18.67
CA ARG A 141 -5.72 2.57 -19.14
C ARG A 141 -4.81 3.18 -18.08
N GLY A 142 -3.64 3.62 -18.48
CA GLY A 142 -2.65 4.26 -17.59
C GLY A 142 -2.12 3.39 -16.45
N GLY A 143 -2.18 2.04 -16.56
CA GLY A 143 -1.75 1.13 -15.49
C GLY A 143 -2.80 0.96 -14.39
N GLY A 144 -4.06 1.26 -14.67
CA GLY A 144 -5.17 1.25 -13.70
C GLY A 144 -5.34 -0.08 -12.97
N ARG A 145 -5.16 -1.22 -13.66
CA ARG A 145 -5.24 -2.55 -13.00
C ARG A 145 -4.28 -2.74 -11.85
N ALA A 146 -3.07 -2.20 -11.97
CA ALA A 146 -2.09 -2.32 -10.91
C ALA A 146 -2.46 -1.45 -9.69
N LEU A 147 -3.00 -0.25 -9.91
CA LEU A 147 -3.55 0.62 -8.87
C LEU A 147 -4.75 0.00 -8.17
N LEU A 148 -5.68 -0.59 -8.94
CA LEU A 148 -6.81 -1.36 -8.42
C LEU A 148 -6.35 -2.57 -7.60
N GLY A 149 -5.20 -3.17 -7.96
CA GLY A 149 -4.56 -4.24 -7.17
C GLY A 149 -4.16 -3.79 -5.77
N VAL A 150 -3.60 -2.58 -5.64
CA VAL A 150 -3.26 -2.00 -4.32
C VAL A 150 -4.53 -1.72 -3.51
N LEU A 151 -5.56 -1.16 -4.15
CA LEU A 151 -6.86 -0.91 -3.51
C LEU A 151 -7.52 -2.20 -3.00
N ARG A 152 -7.46 -3.29 -3.77
CA ARG A 152 -7.95 -4.60 -3.31
C ARG A 152 -7.22 -5.11 -2.08
N GLY A 153 -5.93 -4.80 -1.96
CA GLY A 153 -5.11 -5.15 -0.81
C GLY A 153 -5.33 -4.28 0.43
N ALA A 154 -5.89 -3.09 0.30
CA ALA A 154 -6.20 -2.21 1.42
C ALA A 154 -7.36 -2.73 2.27
N ASP A 155 -7.38 -2.40 3.57
CA ASP A 155 -8.44 -2.79 4.50
C ASP A 155 -9.65 -1.86 4.40
N ALA A 156 -9.42 -0.60 4.10
CA ALA A 156 -10.43 0.44 3.96
C ALA A 156 -9.97 1.52 2.98
N MET A 157 -10.86 2.43 2.62
CA MET A 157 -10.53 3.54 1.74
C MET A 157 -11.12 4.86 2.20
N VAL A 158 -10.43 5.94 1.87
CA VAL A 158 -10.89 7.32 2.03
C VAL A 158 -11.12 7.91 0.64
N LEU A 159 -12.33 8.36 0.39
CA LEU A 159 -12.71 9.08 -0.81
C LEU A 159 -12.49 10.57 -0.56
N CYS A 160 -11.47 11.16 -1.20
CA CYS A 160 -11.15 12.58 -1.02
C CYS A 160 -11.92 13.43 -2.01
N GLN A 161 -12.60 14.46 -1.51
CA GLN A 161 -13.33 15.48 -2.26
C GLN A 161 -12.90 16.86 -1.80
N ASP A 162 -12.49 17.68 -2.75
CA ASP A 162 -12.28 19.10 -2.50
C ASP A 162 -13.64 19.80 -2.29
N ALA A 163 -13.84 20.47 -1.16
CA ALA A 163 -15.09 21.14 -0.83
C ALA A 163 -15.47 22.24 -1.84
N THR A 164 -14.48 22.80 -2.54
CA THR A 164 -14.70 23.87 -3.53
C THR A 164 -14.94 23.36 -4.95
N ALA A 165 -14.73 22.05 -5.18
CA ALA A 165 -14.82 21.44 -6.51
C ALA A 165 -16.15 20.71 -6.72
N PRO A 166 -16.65 20.59 -7.96
CA PRO A 166 -17.83 19.79 -8.28
C PRO A 166 -17.62 18.32 -7.98
N LEU A 167 -18.69 17.59 -7.67
CA LEU A 167 -18.66 16.18 -7.29
C LEU A 167 -18.43 15.21 -8.46
N ASP A 168 -18.53 15.67 -9.70
CA ASP A 168 -18.44 14.82 -10.90
C ASP A 168 -17.19 13.95 -10.91
N GLY A 169 -16.04 14.54 -10.51
CA GLY A 169 -14.78 13.81 -10.42
C GLY A 169 -14.80 12.69 -9.39
N LEU A 170 -15.42 12.88 -8.24
CA LEU A 170 -15.57 11.85 -7.22
C LEU A 170 -16.57 10.77 -7.64
N LEU A 171 -17.66 11.16 -8.28
CA LEU A 171 -18.63 10.21 -8.82
C LEU A 171 -18.03 9.34 -9.91
N ALA A 172 -17.17 9.88 -10.78
CA ALA A 172 -16.44 9.12 -11.77
C ALA A 172 -15.48 8.10 -11.11
N VAL A 173 -14.70 8.51 -10.09
CA VAL A 173 -13.84 7.60 -9.31
C VAL A 173 -14.67 6.48 -8.68
N ARG A 174 -15.82 6.80 -8.10
CA ARG A 174 -16.71 5.81 -7.48
C ARG A 174 -17.26 4.81 -8.51
N ALA A 175 -17.64 5.27 -9.70
CA ALA A 175 -18.08 4.40 -10.79
C ALA A 175 -16.97 3.42 -11.22
N GLU A 176 -15.72 3.86 -11.34
CA GLU A 176 -14.57 3.00 -11.64
C GLU A 176 -14.31 1.96 -10.55
N LEU A 177 -14.44 2.33 -9.28
CA LEU A 177 -14.32 1.38 -8.16
C LEU A 177 -15.40 0.31 -8.21
N GLN A 178 -16.65 0.70 -8.49
CA GLN A 178 -17.77 -0.23 -8.65
C GLN A 178 -17.58 -1.15 -9.85
N ALA A 179 -17.18 -0.61 -11.01
CA ALA A 179 -16.87 -1.39 -12.21
C ALA A 179 -15.74 -2.40 -11.98
N ALA A 180 -14.76 -2.03 -11.13
CA ALA A 180 -13.67 -2.93 -10.72
C ALA A 180 -14.07 -3.95 -9.64
N GLY A 181 -15.30 -3.93 -9.13
CA GLY A 181 -15.79 -4.80 -8.07
C GLY A 181 -15.07 -4.54 -6.73
N ILE A 182 -14.67 -3.30 -6.46
CA ILE A 182 -14.03 -2.91 -5.20
C ILE A 182 -15.11 -2.39 -4.27
N ASP A 183 -15.44 -3.20 -3.26
CA ASP A 183 -16.33 -2.88 -2.16
C ASP A 183 -15.55 -2.96 -0.85
N LYS A 184 -15.30 -1.80 -0.23
CA LYS A 184 -14.54 -1.64 1.02
C LYS A 184 -15.27 -0.70 1.95
N ARG A 185 -15.01 -0.81 3.25
CA ARG A 185 -15.38 0.25 4.19
C ARG A 185 -14.82 1.57 3.67
N ALA A 186 -15.64 2.58 3.61
CA ALA A 186 -15.28 3.86 3.02
C ALA A 186 -15.72 5.04 3.89
N LEU A 187 -14.91 6.09 3.90
CA LEU A 187 -15.16 7.38 4.51
C LEU A 187 -14.90 8.45 3.46
N VAL A 188 -15.74 9.48 3.40
CA VAL A 188 -15.49 10.65 2.55
C VAL A 188 -14.76 11.72 3.36
N ALA A 189 -13.56 12.10 2.91
CA ALA A 189 -12.84 13.26 3.42
C ALA A 189 -13.16 14.48 2.55
N VAL A 190 -13.93 15.41 3.08
CA VAL A 190 -14.21 16.69 2.44
C VAL A 190 -13.09 17.65 2.82
N THR A 191 -12.13 17.80 1.91
CA THR A 191 -10.89 18.58 2.12
C THR A 191 -11.09 20.06 1.87
N LYS A 192 -10.15 20.89 2.32
CA LYS A 192 -10.18 22.36 2.19
C LYS A 192 -11.47 22.98 2.77
N LEU A 193 -11.93 22.42 3.90
CA LEU A 193 -13.16 22.90 4.52
C LEU A 193 -13.05 24.34 5.03
N ASP A 194 -11.84 24.86 5.20
CA ASP A 194 -11.55 26.26 5.48
C ASP A 194 -11.99 27.23 4.37
N GLU A 195 -12.16 26.72 3.14
CA GLU A 195 -12.60 27.49 1.96
C GLU A 195 -14.10 27.29 1.65
N ALA A 196 -14.85 26.54 2.47
CA ALA A 196 -16.22 26.12 2.15
C ALA A 196 -17.16 26.11 3.37
N ALA A 197 -18.45 26.03 3.11
CA ALA A 197 -19.45 25.95 4.17
C ALA A 197 -19.51 24.58 4.82
N PRO A 198 -19.55 24.44 6.16
CA PRO A 198 -19.60 23.16 6.85
C PRO A 198 -20.77 22.25 6.44
N GLN A 199 -21.88 22.83 5.97
CA GLN A 199 -23.08 22.12 5.50
C GLN A 199 -22.78 21.16 4.32
N GLN A 200 -21.78 21.46 3.51
CA GLN A 200 -21.40 20.61 2.38
C GLN A 200 -20.98 19.19 2.81
N VAL A 201 -20.48 19.03 4.03
CA VAL A 201 -20.10 17.71 4.55
C VAL A 201 -21.34 16.81 4.68
N SER A 202 -22.43 17.33 5.23
CA SER A 202 -23.70 16.59 5.37
C SER A 202 -24.35 16.31 4.02
N GLU A 203 -24.36 17.30 3.13
CA GLU A 203 -24.91 17.16 1.78
C GLU A 203 -24.18 16.05 0.99
N ILE A 204 -22.85 16.03 1.04
CA ILE A 204 -22.02 14.99 0.40
C ILE A 204 -22.26 13.63 1.04
N SER A 205 -22.37 13.58 2.38
CA SER A 205 -22.67 12.33 3.11
C SER A 205 -24.00 11.73 2.68
N GLU A 206 -25.05 12.53 2.62
CA GLU A 206 -26.39 12.12 2.20
C GLU A 206 -26.41 11.65 0.73
N LEU A 207 -25.81 12.44 -0.15
CA LEU A 207 -25.76 12.11 -1.59
C LEU A 207 -25.03 10.80 -1.88
N LEU A 208 -23.92 10.55 -1.18
CA LEU A 208 -23.12 9.36 -1.41
C LEU A 208 -23.56 8.16 -0.58
N GLY A 209 -24.38 8.35 0.46
CA GLY A 209 -24.76 7.32 1.42
C GLY A 209 -23.56 6.76 2.20
N LEU A 210 -22.54 7.58 2.44
CA LEU A 210 -21.32 7.24 3.15
C LEU A 210 -21.06 8.24 4.28
N PRO A 211 -20.44 7.82 5.39
CA PRO A 211 -19.98 8.76 6.40
C PRO A 211 -19.00 9.75 5.77
N ALA A 212 -19.15 11.03 6.10
CA ALA A 212 -18.28 12.09 5.62
C ALA A 212 -17.74 12.93 6.79
N ILE A 213 -16.53 13.40 6.65
CA ILE A 213 -15.86 14.27 7.61
C ILE A 213 -15.17 15.43 6.89
N GLY A 214 -15.37 16.63 7.39
CA GLY A 214 -14.68 17.80 6.89
C GLY A 214 -13.30 17.93 7.52
N VAL A 215 -12.31 18.22 6.69
CA VAL A 215 -10.93 18.36 7.13
C VAL A 215 -10.21 19.49 6.41
N SER A 216 -9.43 20.26 7.17
CA SER A 216 -8.46 21.22 6.65
C SER A 216 -7.08 20.90 7.19
N VAL A 217 -6.06 20.93 6.34
CA VAL A 217 -4.66 20.78 6.76
C VAL A 217 -4.15 21.98 7.56
N LEU A 218 -4.92 23.06 7.60
CA LEU A 218 -4.64 24.28 8.38
C LEU A 218 -5.29 24.25 9.78
N ASP A 219 -6.13 23.24 10.08
CA ASP A 219 -6.84 23.09 11.35
C ASP A 219 -6.45 21.76 12.02
N ASP A 220 -5.57 21.82 13.02
CA ASP A 220 -5.12 20.66 13.79
C ASP A 220 -6.30 19.92 14.45
N GLY A 221 -7.33 20.64 14.91
CA GLY A 221 -8.51 20.03 15.51
C GLY A 221 -9.30 19.18 14.52
N SER A 222 -9.36 19.59 13.25
CA SER A 222 -9.99 18.79 12.18
C SER A 222 -9.14 17.56 11.84
N LEU A 223 -7.82 17.70 11.85
CA LEU A 223 -6.89 16.57 11.62
C LEU A 223 -7.00 15.55 12.74
N ASP A 224 -7.16 15.95 13.99
CA ASP A 224 -7.34 15.03 15.11
C ASP A 224 -8.65 14.25 15.01
N ARG A 225 -9.77 14.95 14.72
CA ARG A 225 -11.04 14.28 14.44
C ARG A 225 -10.95 13.32 13.25
N PHE A 226 -10.20 13.69 12.23
CA PHE A 226 -10.00 12.84 11.08
C PHE A 226 -9.15 11.60 11.42
N ARG A 227 -8.12 11.71 12.30
CA ARG A 227 -7.36 10.54 12.82
C ARG A 227 -8.28 9.56 13.55
N GLU A 228 -9.17 10.04 14.39
CA GLU A 228 -10.15 9.18 15.07
C GLU A 228 -11.08 8.48 14.07
N ALA A 229 -11.60 9.21 13.07
CA ALA A 229 -12.42 8.61 12.02
C ALA A 229 -11.65 7.55 11.19
N LEU A 230 -10.36 7.77 10.94
CA LEU A 230 -9.52 6.76 10.30
C LEU A 230 -9.35 5.52 11.19
N TRP A 231 -9.22 5.68 12.51
CA TRP A 231 -9.18 4.55 13.44
C TRP A 231 -10.48 3.74 13.39
N GLU A 232 -11.61 4.40 13.52
CA GLU A 232 -12.94 3.77 13.43
C GLU A 232 -13.12 3.04 12.09
N LEU A 233 -12.64 3.64 11.00
CA LEU A 233 -12.71 3.06 9.67
C LEU A 233 -11.96 1.72 9.55
N THR A 234 -10.87 1.51 10.33
CA THR A 234 -10.17 0.22 10.36
C THR A 234 -11.05 -0.90 10.91
N GLY A 235 -11.98 -0.57 11.79
CA GLY A 235 -12.82 -1.53 12.51
C GLY A 235 -12.04 -2.36 13.52
N LEU A 236 -10.85 -1.96 13.91
CA LEU A 236 -10.04 -2.60 14.94
C LEU A 236 -10.37 -2.04 16.32
N ILE A 237 -10.11 -2.83 17.35
CA ILE A 237 -10.11 -2.41 18.74
C ILE A 237 -8.66 -2.16 19.20
N ARG A 238 -8.50 -1.21 20.13
CA ARG A 238 -7.23 -0.92 20.77
C ARG A 238 -7.21 -1.46 22.17
N ILE A 239 -6.20 -2.26 22.50
CA ILE A 239 -5.89 -2.68 23.84
C ILE A 239 -4.54 -2.12 24.28
N HIS A 240 -4.28 -2.11 25.57
CA HIS A 240 -3.02 -1.71 26.16
C HIS A 240 -2.37 -2.91 26.84
N LEU A 241 -1.30 -3.43 26.24
CA LEU A 241 -0.54 -4.55 26.82
C LEU A 241 0.41 -4.03 27.89
N ARG A 242 0.28 -4.57 29.09
CA ARG A 242 1.14 -4.26 30.23
C ARG A 242 2.05 -5.44 30.53
N SER A 243 3.35 -5.16 30.64
CA SER A 243 4.28 -6.16 31.16
C SER A 243 4.14 -6.31 32.68
N PRO A 244 4.28 -7.51 33.25
CA PRO A 244 4.22 -7.70 34.68
C PRO A 244 5.19 -6.79 35.45
N GLY A 245 4.69 -6.05 36.42
CA GLY A 245 5.47 -5.13 37.25
C GLY A 245 5.81 -3.78 36.61
N GLN A 246 5.32 -3.49 35.40
CA GLN A 246 5.48 -2.17 34.74
C GLN A 246 4.18 -1.35 34.88
N ALA A 247 4.36 -0.02 35.05
CA ALA A 247 3.23 0.91 35.09
C ALA A 247 2.71 1.21 33.68
N ASP A 248 3.62 1.33 32.71
CA ASP A 248 3.31 1.68 31.33
C ASP A 248 2.71 0.50 30.58
N ALA A 249 1.76 0.80 29.72
CA ALA A 249 1.10 -0.17 28.87
C ALA A 249 1.21 0.28 27.40
N GLU A 250 1.60 -0.64 26.51
CA GLU A 250 1.77 -0.34 25.09
C GLU A 250 0.47 -0.57 24.31
N PRO A 251 0.04 0.40 23.46
CA PRO A 251 -1.13 0.22 22.62
C PRO A 251 -0.87 -0.83 21.53
N ARG A 252 -1.84 -1.72 21.37
CA ARG A 252 -1.88 -2.77 20.34
C ARG A 252 -3.27 -2.83 19.72
N ALA A 253 -3.34 -3.26 18.49
CA ALA A 253 -4.60 -3.46 17.78
C ALA A 253 -4.98 -4.93 17.73
N LEU A 254 -6.26 -5.20 17.87
CA LEU A 254 -6.90 -6.49 17.71
C LEU A 254 -8.17 -6.34 16.86
N SER A 255 -8.69 -7.44 16.35
CA SER A 255 -10.01 -7.47 15.75
C SER A 255 -11.10 -7.57 16.81
N PRO A 256 -12.30 -7.00 16.58
CA PRO A 256 -13.43 -7.27 17.46
C PRO A 256 -13.70 -8.77 17.56
N GLY A 257 -13.82 -9.28 18.79
CA GLY A 257 -13.98 -10.69 19.07
C GLY A 257 -12.69 -11.44 19.40
N ASP A 258 -11.52 -10.82 19.22
CA ASP A 258 -10.24 -11.40 19.62
C ASP A 258 -10.16 -11.56 21.14
N THR A 259 -9.37 -12.54 21.56
CA THR A 259 -9.28 -13.02 22.95
C THR A 259 -7.92 -12.69 23.58
N VAL A 260 -7.77 -13.06 24.86
CA VAL A 260 -6.49 -12.99 25.57
C VAL A 260 -5.39 -13.78 24.84
N VAL A 261 -5.71 -14.92 24.21
CA VAL A 261 -4.73 -15.69 23.42
C VAL A 261 -4.24 -14.87 22.21
N ASP A 262 -5.12 -14.14 21.55
CA ASP A 262 -4.75 -13.30 20.40
C ASP A 262 -3.88 -12.15 20.85
N ALA A 263 -4.18 -11.53 21.98
CA ALA A 263 -3.33 -10.51 22.61
C ALA A 263 -1.94 -11.07 22.98
N ALA A 264 -1.88 -12.28 23.55
CA ALA A 264 -0.62 -12.95 23.88
C ALA A 264 0.21 -13.25 22.63
N ARG A 265 -0.44 -13.61 21.50
CA ARG A 265 0.21 -13.85 20.21
C ARG A 265 0.89 -12.61 19.62
N LEU A 266 0.37 -11.40 19.89
CA LEU A 266 1.01 -10.15 19.50
C LEU A 266 2.36 -9.92 20.22
N VAL A 267 2.54 -10.51 21.40
CA VAL A 267 3.81 -10.44 22.13
C VAL A 267 4.76 -11.52 21.64
N HIS A 268 4.35 -12.77 21.72
CA HIS A 268 5.14 -13.91 21.27
C HIS A 268 4.29 -15.16 21.10
N HIS A 269 4.56 -15.97 20.08
CA HIS A 269 3.83 -17.20 19.78
C HIS A 269 3.80 -18.17 20.99
N HIS A 270 4.95 -18.39 21.63
CA HIS A 270 5.04 -19.25 22.81
C HIS A 270 4.18 -18.76 23.99
N LEU A 271 4.04 -17.44 24.17
CA LEU A 271 3.19 -16.88 25.19
C LEU A 271 1.72 -17.23 24.94
N ALA A 272 1.27 -17.20 23.69
CA ALA A 272 -0.08 -17.62 23.31
C ALA A 272 -0.36 -19.11 23.59
N GLU A 273 0.66 -19.97 23.52
CA GLU A 273 0.54 -21.40 23.81
C GLU A 273 0.48 -21.68 25.33
N THR A 274 1.25 -20.94 26.12
CA THR A 274 1.50 -21.23 27.54
C THR A 274 0.69 -20.38 28.53
N CYS A 275 0.14 -19.23 28.07
CA CYS A 275 -0.62 -18.35 28.98
C CYS A 275 -1.83 -19.06 29.59
N ALA A 276 -2.03 -18.88 30.89
CA ALA A 276 -3.20 -19.38 31.59
C ALA A 276 -4.41 -18.41 31.49
N GLY A 277 -4.15 -17.14 31.18
CA GLY A 277 -5.14 -16.09 31.10
C GLY A 277 -4.50 -14.70 31.20
N ALA A 278 -5.25 -13.73 31.69
CA ALA A 278 -4.79 -12.37 31.90
C ALA A 278 -5.44 -11.73 33.15
N ARG A 279 -4.82 -10.63 33.61
CA ARG A 279 -5.49 -9.62 34.41
C ARG A 279 -5.92 -8.50 33.49
N VAL A 280 -7.21 -8.21 33.49
CA VAL A 280 -7.81 -7.22 32.61
C VAL A 280 -8.45 -6.11 33.44
N SER A 281 -8.26 -4.87 32.98
CA SER A 281 -8.96 -3.68 33.44
C SER A 281 -9.57 -2.98 32.24
N GLY A 282 -10.85 -2.65 32.28
CA GLY A 282 -11.53 -1.95 31.20
C GLY A 282 -12.95 -2.40 30.97
N ARG A 283 -13.41 -2.27 29.72
CA ARG A 283 -14.83 -2.45 29.37
C ARG A 283 -15.29 -3.90 29.33
N SER A 284 -14.38 -4.87 29.11
CA SER A 284 -14.74 -6.28 29.00
C SER A 284 -14.92 -6.96 30.38
N VAL A 285 -14.57 -6.29 31.46
CA VAL A 285 -14.60 -6.84 32.82
C VAL A 285 -15.43 -5.98 33.77
N LYS A 286 -15.80 -6.54 34.94
CA LYS A 286 -16.66 -5.87 35.94
C LYS A 286 -15.87 -4.98 36.90
N PHE A 287 -14.60 -5.30 37.13
CA PHE A 287 -13.72 -4.58 38.08
C PHE A 287 -12.27 -4.63 37.57
N ASP A 288 -11.48 -3.68 38.00
CA ASP A 288 -10.08 -3.56 37.61
C ASP A 288 -9.23 -4.76 38.05
N HIS A 289 -8.25 -5.12 37.23
CA HIS A 289 -7.35 -6.25 37.42
C HIS A 289 -8.07 -7.62 37.60
N GLN A 290 -9.27 -7.75 37.03
CA GLN A 290 -10.01 -8.99 37.04
C GLN A 290 -9.22 -10.10 36.33
N ARG A 291 -9.05 -11.25 37.00
CA ARG A 291 -8.48 -12.44 36.37
C ARG A 291 -9.50 -13.07 35.43
N VAL A 292 -9.08 -13.30 34.18
CA VAL A 292 -9.88 -13.91 33.13
C VAL A 292 -9.13 -15.07 32.49
N GLY A 293 -9.87 -15.99 31.91
CA GLY A 293 -9.29 -17.12 31.17
C GLY A 293 -8.75 -16.66 29.79
N ARG A 294 -8.04 -17.58 29.14
CA ARG A 294 -7.42 -17.35 27.85
C ARG A 294 -8.39 -17.03 26.72
N ASP A 295 -9.62 -17.53 26.78
CA ASP A 295 -10.67 -17.36 25.78
C ASP A 295 -11.57 -16.14 26.04
N HIS A 296 -11.21 -15.30 27.01
CA HIS A 296 -11.95 -14.08 27.34
C HIS A 296 -11.83 -13.10 26.19
N VAL A 297 -12.97 -12.64 25.66
CA VAL A 297 -13.04 -11.64 24.56
C VAL A 297 -12.72 -10.27 25.11
N LEU A 298 -11.80 -9.58 24.45
CA LEU A 298 -11.34 -8.25 24.82
C LEU A 298 -12.18 -7.16 24.17
N ALA A 299 -12.25 -6.01 24.81
CA ALA A 299 -12.97 -4.83 24.33
C ALA A 299 -12.02 -3.65 24.11
N ASP A 300 -12.48 -2.68 23.30
CA ASP A 300 -11.71 -1.47 23.04
C ASP A 300 -11.42 -0.67 24.33
N GLY A 301 -10.16 -0.33 24.52
CA GLY A 301 -9.64 0.38 25.69
C GLY A 301 -9.21 -0.52 26.86
N ASP A 302 -9.32 -1.84 26.73
CA ASP A 302 -8.88 -2.74 27.81
C ASP A 302 -7.37 -2.67 28.03
N THR A 303 -6.95 -2.71 29.29
CA THR A 303 -5.56 -2.92 29.70
C THR A 303 -5.38 -4.38 30.10
N VAL A 304 -4.43 -5.07 29.49
CA VAL A 304 -4.25 -6.51 29.58
C VAL A 304 -2.85 -6.85 30.06
N GLU A 305 -2.73 -7.57 31.16
CA GLU A 305 -1.48 -8.16 31.69
C GLU A 305 -1.60 -9.69 31.60
N ILE A 306 -0.83 -10.28 30.66
CA ILE A 306 -0.82 -11.74 30.43
C ILE A 306 -0.18 -12.46 31.61
N VAL A 307 -0.78 -13.59 32.06
CA VAL A 307 -0.30 -14.39 33.22
C VAL A 307 -0.20 -15.87 32.88
#